data_caa817955f9356e664b0f6da2e2c57a5
#
_entry.id   caa817955f9356e664b0f6da2e2c57a5
#
_cell.length_a   1.000
_cell.length_b   1.000
_cell.length_c   1.000
_cell.angle_alpha   90.00
_cell.angle_beta   90.00
_cell.angle_gamma   90.00
#
_symmetry.space_group_name_H-M   'P 1'
#
loop_
_entity.id
_entity.type
_entity.pdbx_description
1 polymer ?
#
loop_
_entity_poly.entity_id
_entity_poly.type
_entity_poly.pdbx_seq_one_letter_code
_entity_poly.pdbx_strand_id
1 'polypeptide(L)'
;MKRLLCIVLAVISIMLFAGCNNVDIKSNIKKVSASKINTYYTNDFTKEGAYRIEAKGQSAVVIVAPQDSVKSFSAKEDKENIIFSYSTKNSKSNVMSIYKYCYIYKNTDKIDTVKIYKNGKESYFVSCNVGDEEILKWF
;
A
#
# COMPACT_ATOMS: atom_id res chain seq x y z
N MET A 1 -26.76 2.64 -46.93
CA MET A 1 -26.42 3.74 -45.97
C MET A 1 -26.65 3.39 -44.50
N LYS A 2 -27.78 2.76 -44.13
CA LYS A 2 -28.05 2.42 -42.71
C LYS A 2 -27.01 1.45 -42.08
N ARG A 3 -26.49 0.50 -42.87
CA ARG A 3 -25.46 -0.46 -42.38
C ARG A 3 -24.08 0.20 -42.15
N LEU A 4 -23.74 1.17 -42.98
CA LEU A 4 -22.47 1.93 -42.83
C LEU A 4 -22.48 2.83 -41.60
N LEU A 5 -23.63 3.46 -41.32
CA LEU A 5 -23.82 4.31 -40.14
C LEU A 5 -23.68 3.52 -38.83
N CYS A 6 -24.21 2.30 -38.78
CA CYS A 6 -24.07 1.42 -37.61
C CYS A 6 -22.61 1.01 -37.35
N ILE A 7 -21.84 0.75 -38.43
CA ILE A 7 -20.41 0.38 -38.29
C ILE A 7 -19.59 1.56 -37.79
N VAL A 8 -19.85 2.77 -38.30
CA VAL A 8 -19.15 3.99 -37.83
C VAL A 8 -19.46 4.29 -36.38
N LEU A 9 -20.71 4.15 -35.94
CA LEU A 9 -21.12 4.33 -34.55
C LEU A 9 -20.48 3.26 -33.64
N ALA A 10 -20.39 2.02 -34.09
CA ALA A 10 -19.75 0.95 -33.33
C ALA A 10 -18.24 1.19 -33.16
N VAL A 11 -17.55 1.68 -34.21
CA VAL A 11 -16.11 2.02 -34.15
C VAL A 11 -15.86 3.21 -33.24
N ILE A 12 -16.71 4.21 -33.25
CA ILE A 12 -16.62 5.38 -32.36
C ILE A 12 -16.84 4.95 -30.89
N SER A 13 -17.79 4.04 -30.65
CA SER A 13 -18.05 3.51 -29.31
C SER A 13 -16.86 2.72 -28.77
N ILE A 14 -16.20 1.92 -29.61
CA ILE A 14 -14.99 1.17 -29.24
C ILE A 14 -13.82 2.11 -28.94
N MET A 15 -13.65 3.19 -29.71
CA MET A 15 -12.60 4.18 -29.43
C MET A 15 -12.84 4.96 -28.12
N LEU A 16 -14.09 5.23 -27.76
CA LEU A 16 -14.42 5.87 -26.50
C LEU A 16 -14.12 4.98 -25.29
N PHE A 17 -14.33 3.66 -25.41
CA PHE A 17 -13.96 2.71 -24.35
C PHE A 17 -12.44 2.45 -24.29
N ALA A 18 -11.73 2.44 -25.41
CA ALA A 18 -10.28 2.32 -25.42
C ALA A 18 -9.57 3.56 -24.85
N GLY A 19 -10.15 4.76 -25.00
CA GLY A 19 -9.63 5.99 -24.41
C GLY A 19 -9.75 6.08 -22.88
N CYS A 20 -10.69 5.35 -22.27
CA CYS A 20 -10.86 5.32 -20.81
C CYS A 20 -9.87 4.38 -20.10
N ASN A 21 -9.22 3.46 -20.80
CA ASN A 21 -8.30 2.48 -20.22
C ASN A 21 -6.85 2.98 -20.12
N ASN A 22 -6.52 4.17 -20.61
CA ASN A 22 -5.18 4.73 -20.61
C ASN A 22 -5.01 5.90 -19.64
N VAL A 23 -5.87 6.07 -18.67
CA VAL A 23 -5.49 6.82 -17.47
C VAL A 23 -4.67 5.86 -16.63
N ASP A 24 -3.37 5.76 -16.92
CA ASP A 24 -2.38 5.32 -15.97
C ASP A 24 -2.48 6.24 -14.75
N ILE A 25 -3.40 5.95 -13.87
CA ILE A 25 -3.30 6.37 -12.48
C ILE A 25 -2.08 5.60 -11.99
N LYS A 26 -0.90 6.18 -12.16
CA LYS A 26 0.30 5.68 -11.52
C LYS A 26 0.02 5.72 -10.04
N SER A 27 -0.37 4.58 -9.50
CA SER A 27 -0.50 4.41 -8.06
C SER A 27 0.79 4.95 -7.44
N ASN A 28 0.66 5.97 -6.60
CA ASN A 28 1.81 6.51 -5.87
C ASN A 28 2.34 5.52 -4.81
N ILE A 29 1.69 4.36 -4.70
CA ILE A 29 2.00 3.31 -3.74
C ILE A 29 2.85 2.25 -4.43
N LYS A 30 4.01 1.96 -3.84
CA LYS A 30 4.92 0.91 -4.31
C LYS A 30 5.04 -0.19 -3.27
N LYS A 31 4.90 -1.44 -3.71
CA LYS A 31 5.21 -2.62 -2.91
C LYS A 31 6.70 -2.91 -3.01
N VAL A 32 7.38 -2.98 -1.87
CA VAL A 32 8.81 -3.28 -1.79
C VAL A 32 9.09 -4.36 -0.77
N SER A 33 10.28 -4.98 -0.86
CA SER A 33 10.73 -5.91 0.18
C SER A 33 11.00 -5.16 1.48
N ALA A 34 10.46 -5.64 2.59
CA ALA A 34 10.67 -5.05 3.90
C ALA A 34 12.14 -5.09 4.36
N SER A 35 12.94 -5.99 3.80
CA SER A 35 14.39 -6.03 4.06
C SER A 35 15.14 -4.78 3.61
N LYS A 36 14.54 -3.99 2.71
CA LYS A 36 15.10 -2.73 2.23
C LYS A 36 14.82 -1.54 3.16
N ILE A 37 13.95 -1.69 4.14
CA ILE A 37 13.69 -0.64 5.13
C ILE A 37 14.94 -0.40 5.97
N ASN A 38 15.24 0.86 6.20
CA ASN A 38 16.34 1.25 7.07
C ASN A 38 16.09 0.77 8.51
N THR A 39 17.03 0.03 9.06
CA THR A 39 16.93 -0.51 10.41
C THR A 39 16.84 0.56 11.49
N TYR A 40 17.26 1.78 11.20
CA TYR A 40 17.02 2.94 12.06
C TYR A 40 15.56 3.06 12.49
N TYR A 41 14.61 2.75 11.58
CA TYR A 41 13.19 2.86 11.88
C TYR A 41 12.56 1.60 12.47
N THR A 42 13.20 0.45 12.35
CA THR A 42 12.59 -0.85 12.67
C THR A 42 13.10 -1.48 13.95
N ASN A 43 14.13 -0.91 14.56
CA ASN A 43 14.75 -1.49 15.76
C ASN A 43 13.77 -1.65 16.93
N ASP A 44 12.76 -0.78 17.02
CA ASP A 44 11.79 -0.76 18.12
C ASP A 44 10.47 -1.49 17.79
N PHE A 45 10.40 -2.17 16.65
CA PHE A 45 9.19 -2.87 16.21
C PHE A 45 9.03 -4.22 16.92
N THR A 46 8.56 -4.19 18.15
CA THR A 46 8.45 -5.39 19.03
C THR A 46 7.03 -5.89 19.23
N LYS A 47 6.02 -5.04 19.00
CA LYS A 47 4.61 -5.38 19.18
C LYS A 47 3.96 -5.76 17.87
N GLU A 48 3.00 -6.68 17.91
CA GLU A 48 2.18 -7.00 16.75
C GLU A 48 1.36 -5.78 16.30
N GLY A 49 1.32 -5.54 14.99
CA GLY A 49 0.48 -4.51 14.38
C GLY A 49 1.10 -3.85 13.16
N ALA A 50 0.45 -2.79 12.72
CA ALA A 50 0.91 -1.96 11.63
C ALA A 50 1.70 -0.76 12.15
N TYR A 51 2.81 -0.47 11.50
CA TYR A 51 3.68 0.67 11.79
C TYR A 51 3.75 1.58 10.58
N ARG A 52 3.73 2.88 10.82
CA ARG A 52 3.93 3.90 9.82
C ARG A 52 5.27 4.60 10.06
N ILE A 53 6.01 4.78 8.99
CA ILE A 53 7.28 5.51 8.98
C ILE A 53 7.09 6.72 8.07
N GLU A 54 7.50 7.89 8.51
CA GLU A 54 7.47 9.12 7.72
C GLU A 54 8.84 9.75 7.69
N ALA A 55 9.38 9.96 6.49
CA ALA A 55 10.64 10.62 6.28
C ALA A 55 10.76 11.21 4.88
N LYS A 56 11.33 12.40 4.78
CA LYS A 56 11.68 13.04 3.50
C LYS A 56 10.56 13.04 2.46
N GLY A 57 9.34 13.37 2.89
CA GLY A 57 8.17 13.46 1.99
C GLY A 57 7.62 12.09 1.55
N GLN A 58 8.07 11.01 2.15
CA GLN A 58 7.58 9.66 1.90
C GLN A 58 7.05 9.03 3.20
N SER A 59 6.18 8.06 3.03
CA SER A 59 5.73 7.19 4.12
C SER A 59 5.86 5.73 3.73
N ALA A 60 6.12 4.89 4.72
CA ALA A 60 6.06 3.45 4.57
C ALA A 60 5.10 2.85 5.59
N VAL A 61 4.44 1.78 5.20
CA VAL A 61 3.61 0.97 6.10
C VAL A 61 4.17 -0.44 6.17
N VAL A 62 4.47 -0.87 7.38
CA VAL A 62 5.12 -2.13 7.71
C VAL A 62 4.23 -2.93 8.66
N ILE A 63 4.12 -4.23 8.48
CA ILE A 63 3.39 -5.13 9.37
C ILE A 63 4.39 -5.94 10.20
N VAL A 64 4.17 -5.95 11.51
CA VAL A 64 4.86 -6.81 12.47
C VAL A 64 3.86 -7.81 13.03
N ALA A 65 4.18 -9.07 12.97
CA ALA A 65 3.31 -10.15 13.43
C ALA A 65 4.14 -11.38 13.80
N PRO A 66 3.55 -12.36 14.51
CA PRO A 66 4.21 -13.64 14.70
C PRO A 66 4.66 -14.24 13.37
N GLN A 67 5.84 -14.83 13.35
CA GLN A 67 6.42 -15.42 12.14
C GLN A 67 5.40 -16.34 11.45
N ASP A 68 5.31 -16.23 10.12
CA ASP A 68 4.38 -16.98 9.26
C ASP A 68 2.88 -16.77 9.53
N SER A 69 2.50 -15.75 10.32
CA SER A 69 1.09 -15.47 10.60
C SER A 69 0.38 -14.62 9.56
N VAL A 70 1.08 -13.75 8.83
CA VAL A 70 0.47 -12.87 7.83
C VAL A 70 0.10 -13.65 6.58
N LYS A 71 -1.18 -13.65 6.24
CA LYS A 71 -1.72 -14.31 5.02
C LYS A 71 -1.69 -13.38 3.83
N SER A 72 -2.04 -12.12 4.02
CA SER A 72 -2.14 -11.12 2.96
C SER A 72 -1.84 -9.73 3.49
N PHE A 73 -1.29 -8.90 2.64
CA PHE A 73 -1.13 -7.47 2.86
C PHE A 73 -1.29 -6.75 1.53
N SER A 74 -2.21 -5.82 1.48
CA SER A 74 -2.56 -5.06 0.27
C SER A 74 -2.74 -3.58 0.57
N ALA A 75 -2.63 -2.78 -0.47
CA ALA A 75 -2.88 -1.35 -0.43
C ALA A 75 -3.70 -0.94 -1.64
N LYS A 76 -4.60 0.02 -1.46
CA LYS A 76 -5.34 0.64 -2.56
C LYS A 76 -5.51 2.13 -2.31
N GLU A 77 -5.59 2.90 -3.39
CA GLU A 77 -6.05 4.28 -3.36
C GLU A 77 -7.56 4.29 -3.61
N ASP A 78 -8.27 5.06 -2.81
CA ASP A 78 -9.69 5.34 -2.96
C ASP A 78 -9.91 6.85 -2.84
N LYS A 79 -9.96 7.54 -3.99
CA LYS A 79 -10.02 9.01 -4.07
C LYS A 79 -8.83 9.66 -3.36
N GLU A 80 -9.09 10.31 -2.23
CA GLU A 80 -8.07 10.98 -1.41
C GLU A 80 -7.56 10.10 -0.26
N ASN A 81 -8.03 8.84 -0.18
CA ASN A 81 -7.68 7.92 0.89
C ASN A 81 -6.71 6.85 0.40
N ILE A 82 -5.80 6.46 1.27
CA ILE A 82 -5.02 5.24 1.12
C ILE A 82 -5.50 4.23 2.15
N ILE A 83 -5.87 3.05 1.67
CA ILE A 83 -6.39 1.97 2.51
C ILE A 83 -5.43 0.81 2.45
N PHE A 84 -4.86 0.45 3.59
CA PHE A 84 -4.06 -0.74 3.79
C PHE A 84 -4.90 -1.81 4.46
N SER A 85 -4.76 -3.04 4.01
CA SER A 85 -5.48 -4.19 4.59
C SER A 85 -4.54 -5.37 4.74
N TYR A 86 -4.53 -5.98 5.90
CA TYR A 86 -3.79 -7.22 6.12
C TYR A 86 -4.63 -8.23 6.89
N SER A 87 -4.33 -9.49 6.70
CA SER A 87 -4.96 -10.58 7.40
C SER A 87 -3.91 -11.51 8.01
N THR A 88 -4.26 -12.06 9.15
CA THR A 88 -3.41 -12.98 9.90
C THR A 88 -4.14 -14.29 10.17
N LYS A 89 -3.36 -15.34 10.34
CA LYS A 89 -3.80 -16.64 10.86
C LYS A 89 -3.08 -16.93 12.16
N ASN A 90 -3.58 -17.89 12.91
CA ASN A 90 -2.88 -18.36 14.11
C ASN A 90 -1.51 -18.91 13.72
N SER A 91 -0.49 -18.51 14.47
CA SER A 91 0.88 -19.01 14.31
C SER A 91 1.28 -19.75 15.58
N LYS A 92 2.07 -20.81 15.43
CA LYS A 92 2.71 -21.49 16.55
C LYS A 92 3.94 -20.77 17.08
N SER A 93 4.43 -19.78 16.33
CA SER A 93 5.61 -18.99 16.70
C SER A 93 5.23 -17.86 17.63
N ASN A 94 6.03 -17.65 18.67
CA ASN A 94 5.98 -16.47 19.54
C ASN A 94 6.98 -15.38 19.08
N VAL A 95 7.73 -15.64 18.02
CA VAL A 95 8.73 -14.71 17.51
C VAL A 95 8.03 -13.68 16.62
N MET A 96 8.09 -12.42 16.99
CA MET A 96 7.63 -11.30 16.15
C MET A 96 8.62 -11.08 15.03
N SER A 97 8.11 -10.89 13.83
CA SER A 97 8.90 -10.56 12.66
C SER A 97 8.21 -9.53 11.80
N ILE A 98 9.00 -8.80 11.04
CA ILE A 98 8.50 -7.89 10.02
C ILE A 98 8.05 -8.74 8.83
N TYR A 99 6.83 -8.48 8.35
CA TYR A 99 6.33 -9.15 7.15
C TYR A 99 7.22 -8.82 5.94
N LYS A 100 7.41 -9.79 5.07
CA LYS A 100 8.36 -9.72 3.94
C LYS A 100 8.17 -8.57 2.96
N TYR A 101 6.97 -7.98 2.90
CA TYR A 101 6.66 -6.84 2.06
C TYR A 101 6.16 -5.66 2.88
N CYS A 102 6.44 -4.47 2.39
CA CYS A 102 5.87 -3.22 2.88
C CYS A 102 5.41 -2.36 1.69
N TYR A 103 4.70 -1.30 1.99
CA TYR A 103 4.27 -0.33 1.00
C TYR A 103 4.88 1.03 1.29
N ILE A 104 5.36 1.70 0.23
CA ILE A 104 5.90 3.06 0.28
C ILE A 104 5.06 3.94 -0.62
N TYR A 105 4.76 5.14 -0.17
CA TYR A 105 4.04 6.15 -0.95
C TYR A 105 4.60 7.54 -0.67
N LYS A 106 4.40 8.46 -1.62
CA LYS A 106 4.72 9.87 -1.42
C LYS A 106 3.63 10.56 -0.63
N ASN A 107 4.03 11.37 0.34
CA ASN A 107 3.11 12.26 1.02
C ASN A 107 2.77 13.42 0.08
N THR A 108 1.50 13.60 -0.21
CA THR A 108 0.99 14.69 -1.06
C THR A 108 -0.21 15.32 -0.40
N ASP A 109 -0.49 16.58 -0.72
CA ASP A 109 -1.66 17.30 -0.23
C ASP A 109 -3.00 16.69 -0.72
N LYS A 110 -2.93 15.75 -1.67
CA LYS A 110 -4.09 15.02 -2.19
C LYS A 110 -4.53 13.86 -1.30
N ILE A 111 -3.66 13.43 -0.37
CA ILE A 111 -3.98 12.35 0.56
C ILE A 111 -4.60 12.97 1.81
N ASP A 112 -5.90 12.73 2.00
CA ASP A 112 -6.63 13.20 3.18
C ASP A 112 -6.48 12.21 4.35
N THR A 113 -6.68 10.92 4.08
CA THR A 113 -6.70 9.91 5.13
C THR A 113 -5.93 8.66 4.75
N VAL A 114 -5.21 8.10 5.73
CA VAL A 114 -4.56 6.79 5.64
C VAL A 114 -5.20 5.86 6.66
N LYS A 115 -5.80 4.76 6.18
CA LYS A 115 -6.51 3.78 7.00
C LYS A 115 -5.82 2.43 6.96
N ILE A 116 -5.92 1.69 8.04
CA ILE A 116 -5.45 0.31 8.18
C ILE A 116 -6.58 -0.60 8.64
N TYR A 117 -6.72 -1.75 7.99
CA TYR A 117 -7.67 -2.80 8.35
C TYR A 117 -6.92 -4.09 8.67
N LYS A 118 -7.31 -4.73 9.75
CA LYS A 118 -6.83 -6.05 10.15
C LYS A 118 -7.99 -7.03 10.15
N ASN A 119 -7.88 -8.11 9.39
CA ASN A 119 -8.92 -9.14 9.29
C ASN A 119 -10.32 -8.56 8.99
N GLY A 120 -10.38 -7.58 8.08
CA GLY A 120 -11.62 -6.93 7.64
C GLY A 120 -12.19 -5.87 8.60
N LYS A 121 -11.53 -5.59 9.72
CA LYS A 121 -11.95 -4.57 10.69
C LYS A 121 -10.96 -3.40 10.69
N GLU A 122 -11.48 -2.18 10.80
CA GLU A 122 -10.65 -0.99 10.97
C GLU A 122 -9.78 -1.12 12.22
N SER A 123 -8.51 -0.77 12.08
CA SER A 123 -7.49 -0.89 13.11
C SER A 123 -6.70 0.41 13.19
N TYR A 124 -5.68 0.42 14.02
CA TYR A 124 -4.82 1.57 14.23
C TYR A 124 -3.35 1.23 13.98
N PHE A 125 -2.57 2.21 13.63
CA PHE A 125 -1.11 2.08 13.64
C PHE A 125 -0.62 2.01 15.10
N VAL A 126 0.26 1.06 15.37
CA VAL A 126 0.91 0.93 16.69
C VAL A 126 1.74 2.17 17.00
N SER A 127 2.45 2.67 16.01
CA SER A 127 3.17 3.93 16.07
C SER A 127 3.35 4.54 14.69
N CYS A 128 3.64 5.85 14.68
CA CYS A 128 4.12 6.57 13.53
C CYS A 128 5.51 7.12 13.87
N ASN A 129 6.55 6.56 13.25
CA ASN A 129 7.93 6.96 13.44
C ASN A 129 8.31 8.01 12.40
N VAL A 130 8.63 9.20 12.87
CA VAL A 130 9.06 10.32 12.03
C VAL A 130 10.56 10.51 12.17
N GLY A 131 11.27 10.66 11.05
CA GLY A 131 12.72 10.84 11.08
C GLY A 131 13.25 11.57 9.84
N ASP A 132 14.55 11.83 9.86
CA ASP A 132 15.26 12.54 8.80
C ASP A 132 16.11 11.61 7.92
N GLU A 133 16.19 10.33 8.28
CA GLU A 133 16.92 9.34 7.52
C GLU A 133 16.08 8.82 6.33
N GLU A 134 16.74 8.34 5.28
CA GLU A 134 16.05 7.67 4.17
C GLU A 134 15.31 6.44 4.67
N ILE A 135 14.08 6.23 4.22
CA ILE A 135 13.28 5.06 4.60
C ILE A 135 13.90 3.78 4.06
N LEU A 136 14.41 3.82 2.83
CA LEU A 136 15.07 2.68 2.19
C LEU A 136 16.58 2.79 2.35
N LYS A 137 17.21 1.64 2.60
CA LYS A 137 18.67 1.53 2.52
C LYS A 137 19.10 1.67 1.05
N TRP A 138 20.13 2.45 0.83
CA TRP A 138 20.86 2.47 -0.44
C TRP A 138 21.80 1.25 -0.48
N PHE A 139 21.73 0.52 -1.56
CA PHE A 139 22.68 -0.57 -1.84
C PHE A 139 23.63 -0.14 -2.94
#